data_6b5afbab636eaf91681cdb9037a2728b
#
_entry.id   6b5afbab636eaf91681cdb9037a2728b
#
_cell.length_a   1.000
_cell.length_b   1.000
_cell.length_c   1.000
_cell.angle_alpha   90.00
_cell.angle_beta   90.00
_cell.angle_gamma   90.00
#
_symmetry.space_group_name_H-M   'P 1'
#
loop_
_entity.id
_entity.type
_entity.pdbx_description
1 polymer ?
#
loop_
_entity_poly.entity_id
_entity_poly.type
_entity_poly.pdbx_seq_one_letter_code
_entity_poly.pdbx_strand_id
1 'polypeptide(L)'
;MLGRLASVLAACGLMLVVAELVLRAWYPVPTRYYVWPPNLRVDFAPTDAATPGVAGPGRFRTNSLGLRSDEPFPDARRIVYVFGGSTAADLYLDQDEAWVALVQQGLNRTPGQPRTWIGNLARPSLASVHNLVHFDRLLPELPRADLLVNLVGVNDLQLALKSSYLDASTPETQLAWAFAMRPPEGGVWSRLATVRAVRLAWQTWRQARFGLVQTRSAEGYRRLRECRQTAPAANLVDTLPSLGDALAEYRGNLVALAARARAYGAPMLFLTQPTLWAERMGAAEQARLLAGGLGPIKTWCTHQRYFSPRALAEGMRAFNEVLRDVCRMPGMTCRDLAAALPPRAEYFYDDMHLSEAGARRVAELVVAWILEVSPPRP
;
A
#
# COMPACT_ATOMS: atom_id res chain seq x y z
N MET A 1 53.72 16.11 16.35
CA MET A 1 52.24 16.16 16.32
C MET A 1 51.68 15.96 14.93
N LEU A 2 52.14 16.67 13.91
CA LEU A 2 51.64 16.57 12.51
C LEU A 2 51.68 15.13 11.93
N GLY A 3 52.78 14.38 12.15
CA GLY A 3 52.88 12.98 11.65
C GLY A 3 51.88 12.03 12.24
N ARG A 4 51.58 12.14 13.55
CA ARG A 4 50.52 11.32 14.21
C ARG A 4 49.13 11.66 13.70
N LEU A 5 48.87 12.94 13.45
CA LEU A 5 47.57 13.38 12.86
C LEU A 5 47.41 12.83 11.44
N ALA A 6 48.46 12.90 10.61
CA ALA A 6 48.46 12.35 9.26
C ALA A 6 48.21 10.82 9.25
N SER A 7 48.88 10.09 10.18
CA SER A 7 48.65 8.63 10.31
C SER A 7 47.21 8.29 10.74
N VAL A 8 46.63 9.05 11.66
CA VAL A 8 45.23 8.86 12.08
C VAL A 8 44.26 9.13 10.92
N LEU A 9 44.49 10.20 10.19
CA LEU A 9 43.62 10.52 9.01
C LEU A 9 43.75 9.46 7.91
N ALA A 10 44.95 8.97 7.66
CA ALA A 10 45.16 7.87 6.70
C ALA A 10 44.46 6.57 7.14
N ALA A 11 44.56 6.23 8.41
CA ALA A 11 43.87 5.05 8.98
C ALA A 11 42.37 5.18 8.91
N CYS A 12 41.81 6.35 9.24
CA CYS A 12 40.36 6.63 9.09
C CYS A 12 39.92 6.53 7.64
N GLY A 13 40.71 7.10 6.71
CA GLY A 13 40.41 7.02 5.26
C GLY A 13 40.38 5.57 4.77
N LEU A 14 41.37 4.77 5.17
CA LEU A 14 41.44 3.35 4.84
C LEU A 14 40.24 2.57 5.42
N MET A 15 39.88 2.81 6.67
CA MET A 15 38.70 2.18 7.29
C MET A 15 37.41 2.54 6.54
N LEU A 16 37.24 3.77 6.11
CA LEU A 16 36.08 4.18 5.32
C LEU A 16 36.03 3.47 3.95
N VAL A 17 37.18 3.34 3.28
CA VAL A 17 37.26 2.59 2.01
C VAL A 17 36.94 1.11 2.22
N VAL A 18 37.47 0.47 3.25
CA VAL A 18 37.18 -0.93 3.57
C VAL A 18 35.68 -1.09 3.93
N ALA A 19 35.13 -0.22 4.76
CA ALA A 19 33.72 -0.21 5.09
C ALA A 19 32.83 -0.07 3.85
N GLU A 20 33.19 0.84 2.93
CA GLU A 20 32.47 1.03 1.67
C GLU A 20 32.50 -0.26 0.82
N LEU A 21 33.66 -0.88 0.67
CA LEU A 21 33.79 -2.12 -0.12
C LEU A 21 33.00 -3.28 0.47
N VAL A 22 33.07 -3.46 1.79
CA VAL A 22 32.30 -4.48 2.50
C VAL A 22 30.80 -4.21 2.36
N LEU A 23 30.36 -2.98 2.59
CA LEU A 23 28.95 -2.61 2.47
C LEU A 23 28.43 -2.73 1.03
N ARG A 24 29.25 -2.47 0.03
CA ARG A 24 28.87 -2.71 -1.38
C ARG A 24 28.63 -4.18 -1.70
N ALA A 25 29.41 -5.07 -1.10
CA ALA A 25 29.20 -6.51 -1.28
C ALA A 25 27.90 -7.01 -0.62
N TRP A 26 27.56 -6.43 0.56
CA TRP A 26 26.38 -6.84 1.32
C TRP A 26 25.11 -6.07 0.94
N TYR A 27 25.26 -4.82 0.51
CA TYR A 27 24.17 -3.92 0.11
C TYR A 27 24.46 -3.33 -1.29
N PRO A 28 24.36 -4.14 -2.35
CA PRO A 28 24.59 -3.67 -3.72
C PRO A 28 23.71 -2.47 -4.03
N VAL A 29 24.19 -1.61 -4.90
CA VAL A 29 23.44 -0.44 -5.37
C VAL A 29 22.25 -0.95 -6.17
N PRO A 30 20.99 -0.64 -5.80
CA PRO A 30 19.87 -0.99 -6.64
C PRO A 30 20.01 -0.31 -8.01
N THR A 31 19.88 -1.06 -9.07
CA THR A 31 19.89 -0.55 -10.45
C THR A 31 18.49 -0.35 -11.00
N ARG A 32 17.48 -0.83 -10.27
CA ARG A 32 16.06 -0.81 -10.62
C ARG A 32 15.22 -0.33 -9.44
N TYR A 33 13.97 0.03 -9.75
CA TYR A 33 12.97 0.35 -8.76
C TYR A 33 12.28 -0.93 -8.26
N TYR A 34 12.11 -1.04 -6.93
CA TYR A 34 11.41 -2.16 -6.29
C TYR A 34 10.41 -1.65 -5.27
N VAL A 35 9.16 -2.07 -5.40
CA VAL A 35 8.11 -1.78 -4.41
C VAL A 35 8.47 -2.39 -3.07
N TRP A 36 8.93 -3.63 -3.08
CA TRP A 36 9.45 -4.39 -1.95
C TRP A 36 10.85 -4.91 -2.27
N PRO A 37 11.68 -5.23 -1.28
CA PRO A 37 12.91 -5.97 -1.56
C PRO A 37 12.61 -7.24 -2.34
N PRO A 38 13.35 -7.56 -3.41
CA PRO A 38 13.17 -8.81 -4.14
C PRO A 38 13.47 -10.02 -3.26
N ASN A 39 12.73 -11.12 -3.49
CA ASN A 39 12.86 -12.38 -2.75
C ASN A 39 12.69 -12.23 -1.23
N LEU A 40 11.97 -11.21 -0.78
CA LEU A 40 11.66 -11.01 0.63
C LEU A 40 10.76 -12.13 1.13
N ARG A 41 11.07 -12.64 2.33
CA ARG A 41 10.27 -13.63 3.06
C ARG A 41 10.05 -13.13 4.48
N VAL A 42 8.80 -12.85 4.82
CA VAL A 42 8.41 -12.44 6.17
C VAL A 42 7.22 -13.28 6.59
N ASP A 43 7.29 -13.83 7.79
CA ASP A 43 6.17 -14.52 8.40
C ASP A 43 5.59 -13.61 9.49
N PHE A 44 4.36 -13.18 9.25
CA PHE A 44 3.57 -12.48 10.24
C PHE A 44 2.85 -13.51 11.12
N ALA A 45 2.61 -13.14 12.37
CA ALA A 45 1.87 -13.95 13.33
C ALA A 45 0.64 -13.14 13.77
N PRO A 46 -0.39 -13.03 12.92
CA PRO A 46 -1.62 -12.36 13.28
C PRO A 46 -2.28 -13.06 14.47
N THR A 47 -3.00 -12.30 15.28
CA THR A 47 -3.75 -12.82 16.40
C THR A 47 -5.19 -12.34 16.30
N ASP A 48 -6.15 -13.11 16.79
CA ASP A 48 -7.55 -12.71 16.74
C ASP A 48 -7.79 -11.37 17.47
N ALA A 49 -7.04 -11.09 18.52
CA ALA A 49 -7.11 -9.82 19.23
C ALA A 49 -6.63 -8.61 18.37
N ALA A 50 -5.66 -8.83 17.49
CA ALA A 50 -5.08 -7.77 16.65
C ALA A 50 -5.73 -7.70 15.26
N THR A 51 -5.99 -8.86 14.65
CA THR A 51 -6.51 -9.00 13.28
C THR A 51 -7.62 -10.05 13.23
N PRO A 52 -8.77 -9.80 13.87
CA PRO A 52 -9.83 -10.78 13.96
C PRO A 52 -10.37 -11.19 12.58
N GLY A 53 -10.50 -12.49 12.35
CA GLY A 53 -10.87 -13.08 11.06
C GLY A 53 -9.70 -13.25 10.10
N VAL A 54 -8.46 -13.21 10.64
CA VAL A 54 -7.23 -13.64 9.97
C VAL A 54 -6.60 -14.73 10.82
N ALA A 55 -6.48 -15.93 10.28
CA ALA A 55 -5.98 -17.12 10.99
C ALA A 55 -4.62 -17.58 10.43
N GLY A 56 -3.89 -18.34 11.22
CA GLY A 56 -2.64 -18.93 10.80
C GLY A 56 -1.48 -17.94 10.62
N PRO A 57 -0.35 -18.39 10.08
CA PRO A 57 0.79 -17.54 9.77
C PRO A 57 0.52 -16.74 8.48
N GLY A 58 0.65 -15.42 8.55
CA GLY A 58 0.62 -14.56 7.36
C GLY A 58 1.96 -14.63 6.62
N ARG A 59 2.16 -15.63 5.77
CA ARG A 59 3.37 -15.73 4.94
C ARG A 59 3.35 -14.66 3.87
N PHE A 60 4.24 -13.70 3.98
CA PHE A 60 4.41 -12.65 3.00
C PHE A 60 5.67 -12.91 2.16
N ARG A 61 5.51 -13.02 0.86
CA ARG A 61 6.59 -13.32 -0.08
C ARG A 61 6.60 -12.32 -1.22
N THR A 62 7.79 -11.95 -1.68
CA THR A 62 7.97 -11.20 -2.91
C THR A 62 8.82 -11.99 -3.89
N ASN A 63 8.55 -11.80 -5.16
CA ASN A 63 9.30 -12.42 -6.24
C ASN A 63 10.61 -11.67 -6.57
N SER A 64 11.32 -12.12 -7.59
CA SER A 64 12.55 -11.48 -8.09
C SER A 64 12.35 -10.05 -8.59
N LEU A 65 11.13 -9.65 -8.94
CA LEU A 65 10.75 -8.30 -9.34
C LEU A 65 10.38 -7.40 -8.15
N GLY A 66 10.41 -7.92 -6.91
CA GLY A 66 10.01 -7.18 -5.71
C GLY A 66 8.51 -6.91 -5.63
N LEU A 67 7.68 -7.79 -6.19
CA LEU A 67 6.23 -7.74 -6.16
C LEU A 67 5.70 -8.82 -5.22
N ARG A 68 4.61 -8.54 -4.49
CA ARG A 68 3.91 -9.57 -3.70
C ARG A 68 3.14 -10.53 -4.61
N SER A 69 3.85 -11.43 -5.25
CA SER A 69 3.33 -12.36 -6.26
C SER A 69 4.27 -13.55 -6.39
N ASP A 70 3.78 -14.60 -7.06
CA ASP A 70 4.65 -15.64 -7.59
C ASP A 70 5.61 -15.07 -8.64
N GLU A 71 6.64 -15.83 -9.02
CA GLU A 71 7.43 -15.50 -10.19
C GLU A 71 6.55 -15.47 -11.46
N PRO A 72 6.84 -14.59 -12.43
CA PRO A 72 6.12 -14.58 -13.68
C PRO A 72 6.15 -15.97 -14.35
N PHE A 73 4.98 -16.46 -14.71
CA PHE A 73 4.90 -17.75 -15.42
C PHE A 73 5.48 -17.62 -16.81
N PRO A 74 6.38 -18.50 -17.25
CA PRO A 74 6.94 -18.45 -18.60
C PRO A 74 5.90 -18.58 -19.72
N ASP A 75 4.77 -19.23 -19.41
CA ASP A 75 3.63 -19.46 -20.30
C ASP A 75 2.43 -18.56 -20.01
N ALA A 76 2.61 -17.48 -19.22
CA ALA A 76 1.57 -16.50 -19.01
C ALA A 76 1.18 -15.83 -20.33
N ARG A 77 -0.13 -15.86 -20.64
CA ARG A 77 -0.72 -15.22 -21.83
C ARG A 77 -1.51 -13.96 -21.49
N ARG A 78 -1.70 -13.69 -20.20
CA ARG A 78 -2.27 -12.45 -19.67
C ARG A 78 -1.45 -12.00 -18.48
N ILE A 79 -1.02 -10.76 -18.50
CA ILE A 79 -0.29 -10.10 -17.40
C ILE A 79 -1.15 -8.98 -16.87
N VAL A 80 -1.40 -9.00 -15.55
CA VAL A 80 -2.17 -7.98 -14.85
C VAL A 80 -1.31 -7.35 -13.76
N TYR A 81 -1.36 -6.03 -13.61
CA TYR A 81 -0.76 -5.37 -12.45
C TYR A 81 -1.83 -4.72 -11.58
N VAL A 82 -1.70 -4.92 -10.26
CA VAL A 82 -2.57 -4.32 -9.26
C VAL A 82 -1.82 -3.21 -8.54
N PHE A 83 -2.32 -1.99 -8.66
CA PHE A 83 -1.87 -0.80 -7.95
C PHE A 83 -2.74 -0.60 -6.72
N GLY A 84 -2.15 -0.18 -5.59
CA GLY A 84 -2.92 0.10 -4.40
C GLY A 84 -2.08 0.34 -3.16
N GLY A 85 -2.78 0.56 -2.06
CA GLY A 85 -2.23 0.72 -0.72
C GLY A 85 -2.21 -0.60 0.08
N SER A 86 -2.32 -0.47 1.40
CA SER A 86 -2.36 -1.61 2.32
C SER A 86 -3.55 -2.54 2.09
N THR A 87 -4.67 -2.02 1.61
CA THR A 87 -5.90 -2.78 1.29
C THR A 87 -5.77 -3.68 0.06
N ALA A 88 -4.71 -3.52 -0.73
CA ALA A 88 -4.35 -4.41 -1.81
C ALA A 88 -3.04 -5.18 -1.50
N ALA A 89 -2.24 -4.69 -0.55
CA ALA A 89 -1.05 -5.39 -0.08
C ALA A 89 -1.38 -6.54 0.89
N ASP A 90 -2.47 -6.49 1.63
CA ASP A 90 -2.99 -7.53 2.56
C ASP A 90 -1.93 -8.16 3.47
N LEU A 91 -1.13 -7.35 4.18
CA LEU A 91 0.10 -7.80 4.85
C LEU A 91 -0.05 -9.02 5.76
N TYR A 92 -1.15 -9.10 6.51
CA TYR A 92 -1.35 -10.13 7.53
C TYR A 92 -2.03 -11.40 7.00
N LEU A 93 -2.62 -11.36 5.80
CA LEU A 93 -3.15 -12.55 5.16
C LEU A 93 -2.01 -13.41 4.61
N ASP A 94 -2.21 -14.72 4.61
CA ASP A 94 -1.27 -15.63 3.94
C ASP A 94 -1.11 -15.27 2.46
N GLN A 95 0.01 -15.69 1.87
CA GLN A 95 0.32 -15.40 0.46
C GLN A 95 -0.82 -15.82 -0.48
N ASP A 96 -1.41 -16.99 -0.21
CA ASP A 96 -2.45 -17.58 -1.07
C ASP A 96 -3.86 -17.11 -0.70
N GLU A 97 -4.02 -16.36 0.38
CA GLU A 97 -5.30 -15.83 0.89
C GLU A 97 -5.48 -14.34 0.61
N ALA A 98 -4.43 -13.63 0.20
CA ALA A 98 -4.53 -12.26 -0.26
C ALA A 98 -5.43 -12.18 -1.51
N TRP A 99 -6.37 -11.20 -1.55
CA TRP A 99 -7.35 -11.14 -2.64
C TRP A 99 -6.72 -11.12 -4.04
N VAL A 100 -5.55 -10.51 -4.20
CA VAL A 100 -4.85 -10.48 -5.49
C VAL A 100 -4.40 -11.87 -5.93
N ALA A 101 -3.88 -12.69 -5.00
CA ALA A 101 -3.53 -14.07 -5.29
C ALA A 101 -4.78 -14.92 -5.57
N LEU A 102 -5.85 -14.72 -4.83
CA LEU A 102 -7.14 -15.38 -5.07
C LEU A 102 -7.73 -15.02 -6.44
N VAL A 103 -7.58 -13.77 -6.90
CA VAL A 103 -7.98 -13.37 -8.27
C VAL A 103 -7.19 -14.14 -9.31
N GLN A 104 -5.85 -14.23 -9.16
CA GLN A 104 -5.02 -15.04 -10.07
C GLN A 104 -5.49 -16.49 -10.12
N GLN A 105 -5.72 -17.09 -8.96
CA GLN A 105 -6.22 -18.45 -8.85
C GLN A 105 -7.60 -18.61 -9.52
N GLY A 106 -8.53 -17.67 -9.27
CA GLY A 106 -9.87 -17.67 -9.84
C GLY A 106 -9.85 -17.60 -11.36
N LEU A 107 -9.08 -16.67 -11.94
CA LEU A 107 -8.92 -16.54 -13.38
C LEU A 107 -8.32 -17.81 -14.01
N ASN A 108 -7.31 -18.40 -13.37
CA ASN A 108 -6.63 -19.59 -13.88
C ASN A 108 -7.46 -20.88 -13.72
N ARG A 109 -8.47 -20.89 -12.84
CA ARG A 109 -9.44 -22.00 -12.71
C ARG A 109 -10.63 -21.87 -13.66
N THR A 110 -10.84 -20.69 -14.24
CA THR A 110 -11.97 -20.46 -15.15
C THR A 110 -11.70 -21.09 -16.52
N PRO A 111 -12.51 -22.05 -16.98
CA PRO A 111 -12.29 -22.71 -18.26
C PRO A 111 -12.27 -21.71 -19.43
N GLY A 112 -11.40 -21.94 -20.40
CA GLY A 112 -11.28 -21.10 -21.59
C GLY A 112 -10.55 -19.76 -21.39
N GLN A 113 -10.10 -19.46 -20.17
CA GLN A 113 -9.34 -18.23 -19.90
C GLN A 113 -7.84 -18.43 -20.17
N PRO A 114 -7.15 -17.40 -20.66
CA PRO A 114 -5.71 -17.44 -20.83
C PRO A 114 -5.02 -17.56 -19.47
N ARG A 115 -3.93 -18.33 -19.41
CA ARG A 115 -3.12 -18.40 -18.20
C ARG A 115 -2.66 -17.00 -17.78
N THR A 116 -3.08 -16.58 -16.61
CA THR A 116 -2.91 -15.23 -16.10
C THR A 116 -1.90 -15.19 -14.97
N TRP A 117 -0.93 -14.29 -15.05
CA TRP A 117 -0.07 -13.92 -13.94
C TRP A 117 -0.42 -12.51 -13.46
N ILE A 118 -0.47 -12.33 -12.14
CA ILE A 118 -0.79 -11.02 -11.54
C ILE A 118 0.37 -10.53 -10.70
N GLY A 119 0.92 -9.37 -11.05
CA GLY A 119 1.91 -8.64 -10.26
C GLY A 119 1.24 -7.65 -9.32
N ASN A 120 1.39 -7.85 -7.99
CA ASN A 120 0.85 -6.93 -6.99
C ASN A 120 1.88 -5.85 -6.64
N LEU A 121 1.65 -4.62 -7.10
CA LEU A 121 2.47 -3.43 -6.85
C LEU A 121 2.05 -2.68 -5.58
N ALA A 122 1.10 -3.22 -4.83
CA ALA A 122 0.57 -2.53 -3.67
C ALA A 122 1.56 -2.54 -2.49
N ARG A 123 1.55 -1.45 -1.75
CA ARG A 123 2.33 -1.28 -0.52
C ARG A 123 1.55 -0.42 0.48
N PRO A 124 1.65 -0.70 1.79
CA PRO A 124 0.99 0.11 2.80
C PRO A 124 1.24 1.59 2.65
N SER A 125 0.19 2.36 2.92
CA SER A 125 0.17 3.82 2.89
C SER A 125 0.30 4.48 1.52
N LEU A 126 0.40 3.76 0.41
CA LEU A 126 0.45 4.39 -0.92
C LEU A 126 -0.92 4.97 -1.30
N ALA A 127 -0.92 6.25 -1.63
CA ALA A 127 -2.06 7.01 -2.17
C ALA A 127 -1.98 7.08 -3.71
N SER A 128 -2.97 7.70 -4.35
CA SER A 128 -3.07 7.80 -5.81
C SER A 128 -1.83 8.42 -6.47
N VAL A 129 -1.21 9.41 -5.83
CA VAL A 129 0.01 10.06 -6.33
C VAL A 129 1.19 9.08 -6.45
N HIS A 130 1.30 8.12 -5.53
CA HIS A 130 2.36 7.10 -5.59
C HIS A 130 2.13 6.10 -6.72
N ASN A 131 0.88 5.85 -7.09
CA ASN A 131 0.55 5.00 -8.24
C ASN A 131 0.98 5.65 -9.56
N LEU A 132 0.96 6.99 -9.66
CA LEU A 132 1.57 7.71 -10.78
C LEU A 132 3.08 7.48 -10.82
N VAL A 133 3.75 7.56 -9.67
CA VAL A 133 5.19 7.29 -9.57
C VAL A 133 5.52 5.85 -9.96
N HIS A 134 4.72 4.86 -9.53
CA HIS A 134 4.88 3.46 -9.97
C HIS A 134 4.69 3.32 -11.47
N PHE A 135 3.69 3.99 -12.02
CA PHE A 135 3.43 3.98 -13.45
C PHE A 135 4.62 4.51 -14.25
N ASP A 136 5.15 5.66 -13.83
CA ASP A 136 6.20 6.37 -14.57
C ASP A 136 7.60 5.73 -14.40
N ARG A 137 7.89 5.12 -13.24
CA ARG A 137 9.23 4.63 -12.90
C ARG A 137 9.38 3.11 -12.91
N LEU A 138 8.34 2.37 -12.53
CA LEU A 138 8.43 0.93 -12.36
C LEU A 138 7.86 0.17 -13.55
N LEU A 139 6.67 0.56 -14.02
CA LEU A 139 5.97 -0.17 -15.07
C LEU A 139 6.79 -0.35 -16.36
N PRO A 140 7.62 0.64 -16.79
CA PRO A 140 8.51 0.45 -17.94
C PRO A 140 9.60 -0.62 -17.78
N GLU A 141 9.91 -0.99 -16.54
CA GLU A 141 10.93 -2.00 -16.21
C GLU A 141 10.36 -3.41 -16.06
N LEU A 142 9.02 -3.53 -16.11
CA LEU A 142 8.28 -4.79 -15.92
C LEU A 142 7.81 -5.37 -17.26
N PRO A 143 7.49 -6.67 -17.33
CA PRO A 143 6.79 -7.25 -18.48
C PRO A 143 5.54 -6.46 -18.85
N ARG A 144 5.24 -6.35 -20.16
CA ARG A 144 4.10 -5.56 -20.63
C ARG A 144 2.77 -6.12 -20.11
N ALA A 145 1.96 -5.27 -19.50
CA ALA A 145 0.63 -5.63 -19.01
C ALA A 145 -0.43 -5.66 -20.11
N ASP A 146 -1.40 -6.56 -19.92
CA ASP A 146 -2.65 -6.60 -20.71
C ASP A 146 -3.79 -5.87 -20.01
N LEU A 147 -3.72 -5.77 -18.65
CA LEU A 147 -4.72 -5.10 -17.82
C LEU A 147 -4.04 -4.52 -16.58
N LEU A 148 -4.53 -3.37 -16.14
CA LEU A 148 -4.15 -2.71 -14.90
C LEU A 148 -5.38 -2.63 -13.99
N VAL A 149 -5.20 -2.84 -12.69
CA VAL A 149 -6.25 -2.70 -11.67
C VAL A 149 -5.79 -1.68 -10.65
N ASN A 150 -6.65 -0.78 -10.22
CA ASN A 150 -6.31 0.28 -9.27
C ASN A 150 -7.33 0.33 -8.12
N LEU A 151 -6.85 0.13 -6.88
CA LEU A 151 -7.63 0.26 -5.65
C LEU A 151 -6.97 1.29 -4.74
N VAL A 152 -7.51 2.51 -4.71
CA VAL A 152 -7.01 3.64 -3.91
C VAL A 152 -8.14 4.51 -3.39
N GLY A 153 -7.82 5.42 -2.48
CA GLY A 153 -8.74 6.42 -1.93
C GLY A 153 -8.61 6.58 -0.42
N VAL A 154 -8.52 5.49 0.34
CA VAL A 154 -8.44 5.58 1.80
C VAL A 154 -7.15 6.25 2.29
N ASN A 155 -6.04 6.04 1.61
CA ASN A 155 -4.78 6.72 1.95
C ASN A 155 -4.79 8.18 1.50
N ASP A 156 -5.49 8.51 0.43
CA ASP A 156 -5.72 9.89 0.00
C ASP A 156 -6.55 10.65 1.06
N LEU A 157 -7.61 10.04 1.58
CA LEU A 157 -8.36 10.58 2.71
C LEU A 157 -7.48 10.74 3.96
N GLN A 158 -6.67 9.74 4.32
CA GLN A 158 -5.77 9.82 5.49
C GLN A 158 -4.74 10.94 5.34
N LEU A 159 -4.21 11.19 4.15
CA LEU A 159 -3.33 12.32 3.86
C LEU A 159 -4.08 13.65 4.05
N ALA A 160 -5.29 13.79 3.51
CA ALA A 160 -6.12 14.97 3.66
C ALA A 160 -6.42 15.28 5.13
N LEU A 161 -6.67 14.26 5.94
CA LEU A 161 -6.92 14.38 7.38
C LEU A 161 -5.64 14.56 8.21
N LYS A 162 -4.45 14.53 7.57
CA LYS A 162 -3.14 14.54 8.25
C LYS A 162 -3.01 13.46 9.32
N SER A 163 -3.75 12.37 9.16
CA SER A 163 -3.77 11.22 10.06
C SER A 163 -2.81 10.10 9.62
N SER A 164 -2.09 10.33 8.54
CA SER A 164 -1.03 9.44 8.03
C SER A 164 0.33 9.85 8.61
N TYR A 165 1.27 8.92 8.65
CA TYR A 165 2.68 9.19 8.84
C TYR A 165 3.42 9.42 7.51
N LEU A 166 2.70 9.33 6.40
CA LEU A 166 3.17 9.62 5.06
C LEU A 166 3.42 11.11 4.88
N ASP A 167 4.53 11.43 4.26
CA ASP A 167 4.78 12.74 3.68
C ASP A 167 4.83 12.56 2.16
N ALA A 168 3.83 13.09 1.47
CA ALA A 168 3.71 13.07 0.02
C ALA A 168 3.76 14.48 -0.57
N SER A 169 4.23 15.46 0.20
CA SER A 169 4.19 16.88 -0.15
C SER A 169 5.16 17.27 -1.26
N THR A 170 6.24 16.51 -1.46
CA THR A 170 7.23 16.79 -2.50
C THR A 170 7.47 15.56 -3.39
N PRO A 171 7.95 15.75 -4.64
CA PRO A 171 8.33 14.65 -5.52
C PRO A 171 9.34 13.69 -4.90
N GLU A 172 10.29 14.20 -4.08
CA GLU A 172 11.31 13.39 -3.42
C GLU A 172 10.69 12.49 -2.33
N THR A 173 9.73 13.01 -1.55
CA THR A 173 9.02 12.22 -0.54
C THR A 173 8.08 11.21 -1.19
N GLN A 174 7.37 11.57 -2.26
CA GLN A 174 6.54 10.66 -3.04
C GLN A 174 7.38 9.48 -3.56
N LEU A 175 8.52 9.77 -4.19
CA LEU A 175 9.44 8.75 -4.70
C LEU A 175 10.02 7.88 -3.57
N ALA A 176 10.36 8.48 -2.42
CA ALA A 176 10.90 7.75 -1.27
C ALA A 176 9.88 6.78 -0.65
N TRP A 177 8.61 7.12 -0.71
CA TRP A 177 7.53 6.27 -0.20
C TRP A 177 7.06 5.22 -1.20
N ALA A 178 7.11 5.53 -2.50
CA ALA A 178 6.70 4.60 -3.55
C ALA A 178 7.54 3.31 -3.57
N PHE A 179 8.84 3.38 -3.22
CA PHE A 179 9.77 2.27 -3.36
C PHE A 179 10.50 1.91 -2.07
N ALA A 180 10.62 0.61 -1.80
CA ALA A 180 11.51 0.11 -0.73
C ALA A 180 12.99 0.20 -1.14
N MET A 181 13.27 -0.04 -2.43
CA MET A 181 14.60 0.07 -3.01
C MET A 181 14.51 0.81 -4.35
N ARG A 182 15.47 1.69 -4.60
CA ARG A 182 15.53 2.48 -5.83
C ARG A 182 16.96 2.82 -6.21
N PRO A 183 17.24 3.08 -7.49
CA PRO A 183 18.51 3.64 -7.91
C PRO A 183 18.80 4.93 -7.13
N PRO A 184 20.05 5.17 -6.74
CA PRO A 184 20.41 6.41 -6.07
C PRO A 184 20.26 7.59 -7.04
N GLU A 185 19.38 8.51 -6.70
CA GLU A 185 19.24 9.80 -7.40
C GLU A 185 20.12 10.84 -6.69
N GLY A 186 20.88 11.60 -7.47
CA GLY A 186 21.78 12.64 -6.97
C GLY A 186 23.25 12.35 -7.21
N GLY A 187 24.13 13.18 -6.59
CA GLY A 187 25.57 13.13 -6.78
C GLY A 187 26.25 11.87 -6.24
N VAL A 188 27.57 11.84 -6.37
CA VAL A 188 28.45 10.70 -6.00
C VAL A 188 28.16 10.16 -4.58
N TRP A 189 27.86 11.04 -3.64
CA TRP A 189 27.57 10.69 -2.24
C TRP A 189 26.37 9.75 -2.06
N SER A 190 25.34 9.89 -2.90
CA SER A 190 24.15 9.02 -2.83
C SER A 190 24.43 7.57 -3.26
N ARG A 191 25.52 7.37 -4.02
CA ARG A 191 25.98 6.06 -4.49
C ARG A 191 26.85 5.33 -3.48
N LEU A 192 27.34 6.01 -2.43
CA LEU A 192 28.13 5.38 -1.40
C LEU A 192 27.27 4.44 -0.55
N ALA A 193 27.74 3.19 -0.38
CA ALA A 193 27.06 2.18 0.43
C ALA A 193 27.02 2.58 1.91
N THR A 194 28.08 3.22 2.40
CA THR A 194 28.16 3.78 3.75
C THR A 194 27.06 4.82 4.00
N VAL A 195 26.85 5.76 3.09
CA VAL A 195 25.82 6.79 3.20
C VAL A 195 24.42 6.15 3.19
N ARG A 196 24.21 5.15 2.33
CA ARG A 196 22.94 4.41 2.25
C ARG A 196 22.67 3.61 3.53
N ALA A 197 23.68 2.92 4.06
CA ALA A 197 23.55 2.17 5.30
C ALA A 197 23.22 3.08 6.50
N VAL A 198 23.86 4.25 6.60
CA VAL A 198 23.54 5.24 7.63
C VAL A 198 22.11 5.76 7.49
N ARG A 199 21.67 6.07 6.26
CA ARG A 199 20.28 6.49 6.01
C ARG A 199 19.27 5.40 6.40
N LEU A 200 19.55 4.15 6.04
CA LEU A 200 18.70 3.01 6.39
C LEU A 200 18.64 2.82 7.90
N ALA A 201 19.77 2.84 8.59
CA ALA A 201 19.85 2.73 10.05
C ALA A 201 19.09 3.86 10.73
N TRP A 202 19.22 5.08 10.22
CA TRP A 202 18.46 6.25 10.72
C TRP A 202 16.96 6.09 10.50
N GLN A 203 16.54 5.66 9.33
CA GLN A 203 15.13 5.40 9.03
C GLN A 203 14.56 4.30 9.93
N THR A 204 15.29 3.18 10.09
CA THR A 204 14.89 2.07 10.96
C THR A 204 14.80 2.52 12.43
N TRP A 205 15.78 3.27 12.91
CA TRP A 205 15.78 3.84 14.26
C TRP A 205 14.59 4.80 14.46
N ARG A 206 14.35 5.69 13.49
CA ARG A 206 13.22 6.62 13.52
C ARG A 206 11.88 5.88 13.54
N GLN A 207 11.75 4.84 12.72
CA GLN A 207 10.57 3.98 12.66
C GLN A 207 10.35 3.23 13.99
N ALA A 208 11.40 2.63 14.55
CA ALA A 208 11.32 1.96 15.84
C ALA A 208 10.95 2.93 16.98
N ARG A 209 11.54 4.12 16.99
CA ARG A 209 11.26 5.14 18.01
C ARG A 209 9.82 5.68 17.96
N PHE A 210 9.23 5.74 16.77
CA PHE A 210 7.87 6.25 16.58
C PHE A 210 6.79 5.16 16.59
N GLY A 211 7.16 3.93 16.87
CA GLY A 211 6.24 2.79 16.97
C GLY A 211 5.60 2.48 15.63
N LEU A 212 6.23 1.64 14.83
CA LEU A 212 5.59 1.11 13.63
C LEU A 212 4.34 0.34 14.01
N VAL A 213 3.24 0.73 13.41
CA VAL A 213 1.96 0.04 13.54
C VAL A 213 2.03 -1.40 13.00
N GLN A 214 2.90 -1.62 12.02
CA GLN A 214 3.06 -2.90 11.34
C GLN A 214 4.18 -3.73 11.99
N THR A 215 3.85 -4.38 13.09
CA THR A 215 4.70 -5.41 13.71
C THR A 215 4.32 -6.79 13.17
N ARG A 216 5.23 -7.78 13.33
CA ARG A 216 4.95 -9.16 12.91
C ARG A 216 3.70 -9.75 13.56
N SER A 217 3.39 -9.39 14.80
CA SER A 217 2.22 -9.84 15.56
C SER A 217 0.99 -8.94 15.41
N ALA A 218 1.06 -7.89 14.61
CA ALA A 218 0.03 -6.84 14.53
C ALA A 218 -0.29 -6.14 15.88
N GLU A 219 0.61 -6.23 16.85
CA GLU A 219 0.42 -5.67 18.20
C GLU A 219 0.15 -4.17 18.19
N GLY A 220 0.72 -3.44 17.22
CA GLY A 220 0.45 -2.03 17.00
C GLY A 220 -1.03 -1.76 16.71
N TYR A 221 -1.69 -2.63 15.96
CA TYR A 221 -3.13 -2.52 15.66
C TYR A 221 -3.96 -2.76 16.93
N ARG A 222 -3.65 -3.79 17.72
CA ARG A 222 -4.31 -4.05 19.00
C ARG A 222 -4.24 -2.81 19.91
N ARG A 223 -3.03 -2.25 20.08
CA ARG A 223 -2.83 -1.05 20.90
C ARG A 223 -3.62 0.15 20.40
N LEU A 224 -3.60 0.44 19.09
CA LEU A 224 -4.36 1.55 18.53
C LEU A 224 -5.87 1.35 18.71
N ARG A 225 -6.36 0.13 18.56
CA ARG A 225 -7.76 -0.21 18.81
C ARG A 225 -8.14 0.05 20.26
N GLU A 226 -7.35 -0.40 21.23
CA GLU A 226 -7.56 -0.12 22.64
C GLU A 226 -7.60 1.39 22.94
N CYS A 227 -6.65 2.15 22.39
CA CYS A 227 -6.64 3.62 22.54
C CYS A 227 -7.91 4.26 21.99
N ARG A 228 -8.43 3.77 20.85
CA ARG A 228 -9.67 4.28 20.27
C ARG A 228 -10.90 3.89 21.09
N GLN A 229 -10.98 2.65 21.52
CA GLN A 229 -12.13 2.13 22.29
C GLN A 229 -12.24 2.74 23.67
N THR A 230 -11.11 3.14 24.27
CA THR A 230 -11.08 3.83 25.57
C THR A 230 -11.18 5.35 25.46
N ALA A 231 -11.27 5.89 24.26
CA ALA A 231 -11.39 7.32 24.04
C ALA A 231 -12.75 7.83 24.57
N PRO A 232 -12.79 8.95 25.36
CA PRO A 232 -14.03 9.54 25.79
C PRO A 232 -14.92 9.92 24.60
N ALA A 233 -16.24 9.72 24.73
CA ALA A 233 -17.20 10.08 23.68
C ALA A 233 -17.11 11.58 23.30
N ALA A 234 -16.82 12.46 24.24
CA ALA A 234 -16.60 13.89 24.01
C ALA A 234 -15.39 14.21 23.12
N ASN A 235 -14.50 13.24 22.92
CA ASN A 235 -13.32 13.38 22.06
C ASN A 235 -13.57 12.92 20.62
N LEU A 236 -14.78 12.48 20.30
CA LEU A 236 -15.19 12.17 18.94
C LEU A 236 -15.60 13.44 18.19
N VAL A 237 -15.06 13.64 17.00
CA VAL A 237 -15.28 14.80 16.14
C VAL A 237 -16.13 14.38 14.94
N ASP A 238 -17.30 14.98 14.81
CA ASP A 238 -18.28 14.65 13.76
C ASP A 238 -18.10 15.42 12.44
N THR A 239 -17.17 16.36 12.42
CA THR A 239 -16.93 17.21 11.26
C THR A 239 -15.51 17.01 10.74
N LEU A 240 -15.37 16.81 9.43
CA LEU A 240 -14.08 16.78 8.77
C LEU A 240 -13.60 18.19 8.42
N PRO A 241 -12.30 18.42 8.29
CA PRO A 241 -11.78 19.63 7.67
C PRO A 241 -12.24 19.69 6.19
N SER A 242 -12.08 20.86 5.55
CA SER A 242 -12.33 20.97 4.12
C SER A 242 -11.48 19.97 3.34
N LEU A 243 -12.11 19.18 2.50
CA LEU A 243 -11.47 18.18 1.63
C LEU A 243 -11.30 18.67 0.18
N GLY A 244 -11.73 19.90 -0.14
CA GLY A 244 -11.81 20.39 -1.52
C GLY A 244 -10.52 20.22 -2.33
N ASP A 245 -9.40 20.68 -1.79
CA ASP A 245 -8.09 20.59 -2.46
C ASP A 245 -7.65 19.12 -2.63
N ALA A 246 -7.84 18.31 -1.61
CA ALA A 246 -7.48 16.88 -1.65
C ALA A 246 -8.34 16.08 -2.64
N LEU A 247 -9.63 16.39 -2.74
CA LEU A 247 -10.53 15.79 -3.73
C LEU A 247 -10.17 16.22 -5.16
N ALA A 248 -9.76 17.49 -5.35
CA ALA A 248 -9.30 17.98 -6.64
C ALA A 248 -7.97 17.30 -7.06
N GLU A 249 -7.02 17.17 -6.15
CA GLU A 249 -5.77 16.44 -6.38
C GLU A 249 -6.04 14.96 -6.71
N TYR A 250 -6.87 14.29 -5.92
CA TYR A 250 -7.25 12.90 -6.17
C TYR A 250 -7.87 12.73 -7.55
N ARG A 251 -8.82 13.61 -7.93
CA ARG A 251 -9.39 13.63 -9.28
C ARG A 251 -8.32 13.77 -10.36
N GLY A 252 -7.40 14.71 -10.19
CA GLY A 252 -6.28 14.92 -11.11
C GLY A 252 -5.41 13.67 -11.26
N ASN A 253 -5.10 13.00 -10.17
CA ASN A 253 -4.31 11.77 -10.17
C ASN A 253 -5.01 10.61 -10.89
N LEU A 254 -6.32 10.43 -10.69
CA LEU A 254 -7.11 9.41 -11.38
C LEU A 254 -7.16 9.64 -12.89
N VAL A 255 -7.39 10.88 -13.31
CA VAL A 255 -7.41 11.28 -14.74
C VAL A 255 -6.02 11.06 -15.35
N ALA A 256 -4.97 11.42 -14.64
CA ALA A 256 -3.59 11.23 -15.10
C ALA A 256 -3.22 9.74 -15.22
N LEU A 257 -3.65 8.89 -14.27
CA LEU A 257 -3.48 7.43 -14.36
C LEU A 257 -4.19 6.85 -15.58
N ALA A 258 -5.43 7.26 -15.81
CA ALA A 258 -6.20 6.82 -16.98
C ALA A 258 -5.55 7.23 -18.31
N ALA A 259 -5.05 8.46 -18.39
CA ALA A 259 -4.33 8.94 -19.57
C ALA A 259 -3.05 8.13 -19.84
N ARG A 260 -2.29 7.84 -18.77
CA ARG A 260 -1.08 7.00 -18.85
C ARG A 260 -1.40 5.56 -19.27
N ALA A 261 -2.44 4.95 -18.70
CA ALA A 261 -2.89 3.61 -19.07
C ALA A 261 -3.28 3.52 -20.55
N ARG A 262 -3.98 4.54 -21.05
CA ARG A 262 -4.32 4.65 -22.47
C ARG A 262 -3.07 4.77 -23.35
N ALA A 263 -2.12 5.63 -22.99
CA ALA A 263 -0.87 5.79 -23.72
C ALA A 263 0.00 4.51 -23.68
N TYR A 264 -0.05 3.79 -22.56
CA TYR A 264 0.63 2.50 -22.40
C TYR A 264 -0.02 1.38 -23.24
N GLY A 265 -1.30 1.53 -23.60
CA GLY A 265 -2.05 0.57 -24.41
C GLY A 265 -2.62 -0.60 -23.62
N ALA A 266 -2.80 -0.46 -22.29
CA ALA A 266 -3.53 -1.41 -21.47
C ALA A 266 -4.69 -0.71 -20.75
N PRO A 267 -5.91 -1.30 -20.74
CA PRO A 267 -7.02 -0.74 -19.96
C PRO A 267 -6.69 -0.76 -18.47
N MET A 268 -7.24 0.22 -17.72
CA MET A 268 -7.15 0.25 -16.27
C MET A 268 -8.56 0.15 -15.67
N LEU A 269 -8.74 -0.88 -14.84
CA LEU A 269 -9.96 -1.08 -14.04
C LEU A 269 -9.81 -0.35 -12.71
N PHE A 270 -10.57 0.70 -12.49
CA PHE A 270 -10.62 1.42 -11.23
C PHE A 270 -11.67 0.83 -10.30
N LEU A 271 -11.32 0.66 -9.04
CA LEU A 271 -12.19 0.15 -8.00
C LEU A 271 -12.41 1.21 -6.93
N THR A 272 -13.66 1.48 -6.54
CA THR A 272 -13.95 2.31 -5.37
C THR A 272 -13.47 1.62 -4.10
N GLN A 273 -13.06 2.42 -3.10
CA GLN A 273 -12.44 1.92 -1.87
C GLN A 273 -13.51 1.53 -0.84
N PRO A 274 -13.67 0.24 -0.51
CA PRO A 274 -14.51 -0.16 0.60
C PRO A 274 -13.84 0.10 1.95
N THR A 275 -14.64 0.42 2.96
CA THR A 275 -14.25 0.55 4.36
C THR A 275 -15.35 0.05 5.27
N LEU A 276 -14.99 -0.20 6.53
CA LEU A 276 -15.94 -0.60 7.57
C LEU A 276 -16.76 0.60 8.08
N TRP A 277 -16.32 1.83 7.81
CA TRP A 277 -17.00 3.03 8.28
C TRP A 277 -18.40 3.16 7.68
N ALA A 278 -19.37 3.39 8.56
CA ALA A 278 -20.77 3.60 8.19
C ALA A 278 -21.41 4.66 9.10
N GLU A 279 -22.51 5.23 8.64
CA GLU A 279 -23.29 6.20 9.41
C GLU A 279 -23.81 5.59 10.72
N ARG A 280 -24.24 4.32 10.64
CA ARG A 280 -24.64 3.50 11.79
C ARG A 280 -23.83 2.23 11.80
N MET A 281 -23.23 1.93 12.93
CA MET A 281 -22.39 0.75 13.13
C MET A 281 -22.87 -0.02 14.34
N GLY A 282 -22.96 -1.35 14.19
CA GLY A 282 -23.20 -2.26 15.30
C GLY A 282 -21.98 -2.37 16.24
N ALA A 283 -22.16 -3.03 17.36
CA ALA A 283 -21.09 -3.23 18.34
C ALA A 283 -19.90 -4.02 17.76
N ALA A 284 -20.16 -4.99 16.88
CA ALA A 284 -19.14 -5.79 16.24
C ALA A 284 -18.24 -4.96 15.31
N GLU A 285 -18.83 -4.07 14.51
CA GLU A 285 -18.11 -3.15 13.63
C GLU A 285 -17.33 -2.11 14.43
N GLN A 286 -17.94 -1.51 15.45
CA GLN A 286 -17.27 -0.54 16.32
C GLN A 286 -16.06 -1.14 17.02
N ALA A 287 -16.13 -2.39 17.45
CA ALA A 287 -15.04 -3.11 18.10
C ALA A 287 -13.82 -3.32 17.18
N ARG A 288 -13.95 -3.17 15.86
CA ARG A 288 -12.84 -3.28 14.89
C ARG A 288 -12.05 -1.98 14.70
N LEU A 289 -12.65 -0.85 15.03
CA LEU A 289 -12.08 0.46 14.71
C LEU A 289 -10.78 0.73 15.47
N LEU A 290 -9.79 1.25 14.77
CA LEU A 290 -8.51 1.70 15.32
C LEU A 290 -8.01 3.02 14.67
N ALA A 291 -8.48 3.36 13.46
CA ALA A 291 -8.03 4.50 12.68
C ALA A 291 -8.86 5.80 12.97
N GLY A 292 -8.49 6.88 12.27
CA GLY A 292 -9.21 8.15 12.32
C GLY A 292 -8.82 9.07 13.47
N GLY A 293 -7.69 8.84 14.13
CA GLY A 293 -7.16 9.77 15.11
C GLY A 293 -6.79 11.11 14.50
N LEU A 294 -7.02 12.20 15.23
CA LEU A 294 -6.64 13.55 14.81
C LEU A 294 -5.14 13.75 14.97
N GLY A 295 -4.50 14.24 13.91
CA GLY A 295 -3.06 14.46 13.86
C GLY A 295 -2.26 13.18 13.63
N PRO A 296 -0.92 13.23 13.80
CA PRO A 296 -0.04 12.11 13.52
C PRO A 296 -0.36 10.88 14.37
N ILE A 297 -0.29 9.70 13.77
CA ILE A 297 -0.63 8.40 14.39
C ILE A 297 0.07 8.16 15.75
N LYS A 298 1.28 8.69 15.93
CA LYS A 298 2.04 8.60 17.18
C LYS A 298 1.38 9.28 18.38
N THR A 299 0.45 10.22 18.13
CA THR A 299 -0.26 10.98 19.16
C THR A 299 -1.65 10.45 19.46
N TRP A 300 -2.14 9.45 18.73
CA TRP A 300 -3.50 8.97 18.88
C TRP A 300 -3.79 8.42 20.28
N CYS A 301 -2.85 7.64 20.84
CA CYS A 301 -3.03 7.09 22.19
C CYS A 301 -2.87 8.12 23.32
N THR A 302 -2.16 9.22 23.07
CA THR A 302 -1.97 10.29 24.07
C THR A 302 -3.10 11.33 24.05
N HIS A 303 -3.54 11.71 22.87
CA HIS A 303 -4.58 12.73 22.73
C HIS A 303 -5.99 12.15 22.74
N GLN A 304 -6.15 10.89 22.35
CA GLN A 304 -7.42 10.15 22.27
C GLN A 304 -8.54 10.94 21.59
N ARG A 305 -8.21 11.74 20.58
CA ARG A 305 -9.17 12.47 19.76
C ARG A 305 -9.29 11.80 18.41
N TYR A 306 -10.51 11.50 17.98
CA TYR A 306 -10.79 10.75 16.75
C TYR A 306 -11.94 11.38 15.99
N PHE A 307 -11.90 11.29 14.67
CA PHE A 307 -13.10 11.48 13.85
C PHE A 307 -14.10 10.37 14.13
N SER A 308 -15.37 10.71 14.17
CA SER A 308 -16.42 9.70 14.31
C SER A 308 -16.48 8.79 13.09
N PRO A 309 -17.00 7.56 13.24
CA PRO A 309 -17.20 6.67 12.10
C PRO A 309 -18.07 7.27 10.99
N ARG A 310 -19.08 8.06 11.37
CA ARG A 310 -19.94 8.81 10.44
C ARG A 310 -19.13 9.81 9.62
N ALA A 311 -18.29 10.61 10.26
CA ALA A 311 -17.44 11.58 9.58
C ALA A 311 -16.46 10.89 8.61
N LEU A 312 -15.82 9.80 9.04
CA LEU A 312 -14.92 9.02 8.19
C LEU A 312 -15.65 8.38 6.99
N ALA A 313 -16.86 7.85 7.21
CA ALA A 313 -17.71 7.33 6.14
C ALA A 313 -18.09 8.40 5.12
N GLU A 314 -18.40 9.61 5.58
CA GLU A 314 -18.70 10.77 4.74
C GLU A 314 -17.48 11.17 3.91
N GLY A 315 -16.30 11.24 4.54
CA GLY A 315 -15.04 11.51 3.83
C GLY A 315 -14.75 10.46 2.76
N MET A 316 -14.85 9.17 3.09
CA MET A 316 -14.59 8.10 2.11
C MET A 316 -15.61 8.10 0.97
N ARG A 317 -16.88 8.41 1.29
CA ARG A 317 -17.93 8.58 0.27
C ARG A 317 -17.55 9.68 -0.72
N ALA A 318 -17.04 10.83 -0.24
CA ALA A 318 -16.63 11.93 -1.11
C ALA A 318 -15.51 11.52 -2.09
N PHE A 319 -14.48 10.79 -1.62
CA PHE A 319 -13.44 10.25 -2.50
C PHE A 319 -14.00 9.23 -3.50
N ASN A 320 -14.87 8.33 -3.07
CA ASN A 320 -15.52 7.36 -3.96
C ASN A 320 -16.43 8.04 -4.98
N GLU A 321 -17.12 9.14 -4.64
CA GLU A 321 -17.90 9.94 -5.56
C GLU A 321 -17.03 10.60 -6.63
N VAL A 322 -15.89 11.17 -6.26
CA VAL A 322 -14.90 11.66 -7.23
C VAL A 322 -14.49 10.57 -8.22
N LEU A 323 -14.23 9.36 -7.75
CA LEU A 323 -13.91 8.24 -8.64
C LEU A 323 -15.09 7.90 -9.55
N ARG A 324 -16.34 7.81 -9.02
CA ARG A 324 -17.53 7.56 -9.84
C ARG A 324 -17.75 8.64 -10.89
N ASP A 325 -17.47 9.90 -10.57
CA ASP A 325 -17.54 11.00 -11.53
C ASP A 325 -16.49 10.88 -12.63
N VAL A 326 -15.25 10.56 -12.27
CA VAL A 326 -14.18 10.29 -13.24
C VAL A 326 -14.58 9.10 -14.14
N CYS A 327 -15.25 8.11 -13.59
CA CYS A 327 -15.72 6.93 -14.34
C CYS A 327 -16.79 7.22 -15.41
N ARG A 328 -17.44 8.38 -15.35
CA ARG A 328 -18.37 8.82 -16.42
C ARG A 328 -17.65 9.39 -17.65
N MET A 329 -16.34 9.62 -17.53
CA MET A 329 -15.53 10.11 -18.65
C MET A 329 -15.33 8.99 -19.69
N PRO A 330 -15.33 9.32 -20.99
CA PRO A 330 -15.12 8.34 -22.06
C PRO A 330 -13.80 7.56 -21.88
N GLY A 331 -13.86 6.25 -22.08
CA GLY A 331 -12.68 5.36 -22.02
C GLY A 331 -12.23 4.99 -20.59
N MET A 332 -13.03 5.30 -19.58
CA MET A 332 -12.83 4.83 -18.22
C MET A 332 -13.51 3.47 -18.01
N THR A 333 -12.85 2.59 -17.27
CA THR A 333 -13.43 1.30 -16.85
C THR A 333 -13.39 1.24 -15.34
N CYS A 334 -14.55 1.13 -14.71
CA CYS A 334 -14.68 1.19 -13.25
C CYS A 334 -15.68 0.16 -12.74
N ARG A 335 -15.50 -0.21 -11.46
CA ARG A 335 -16.46 -1.03 -10.70
C ARG A 335 -16.61 -0.48 -9.29
N ASP A 336 -17.82 -0.50 -8.79
CA ASP A 336 -18.14 0.01 -7.45
C ASP A 336 -17.96 -1.09 -6.39
N LEU A 337 -16.69 -1.32 -6.01
CA LEU A 337 -16.34 -2.30 -4.99
C LEU A 337 -16.88 -1.89 -3.61
N ALA A 338 -16.92 -0.59 -3.31
CA ALA A 338 -17.46 -0.10 -2.04
C ALA A 338 -18.96 -0.40 -1.89
N ALA A 339 -19.74 -0.36 -2.98
CA ALA A 339 -21.14 -0.76 -2.96
C ALA A 339 -21.32 -2.29 -2.93
N ALA A 340 -20.40 -3.05 -3.56
CA ALA A 340 -20.48 -4.51 -3.65
C ALA A 340 -19.97 -5.24 -2.40
N LEU A 341 -19.16 -4.58 -1.56
CA LEU A 341 -18.64 -5.12 -0.30
C LEU A 341 -19.23 -4.32 0.88
N PRO A 342 -20.32 -4.78 1.51
CA PRO A 342 -20.95 -4.05 2.59
C PRO A 342 -20.03 -3.91 3.82
N PRO A 343 -20.19 -2.85 4.64
CA PRO A 343 -19.38 -2.57 5.81
C PRO A 343 -19.76 -3.50 6.99
N ARG A 344 -19.31 -4.76 6.94
CA ARG A 344 -19.60 -5.77 7.96
C ARG A 344 -18.32 -6.27 8.62
N ALA A 345 -18.35 -6.51 9.92
CA ALA A 345 -17.21 -7.00 10.69
C ALA A 345 -16.61 -8.30 10.15
N GLU A 346 -17.40 -9.14 9.45
CA GLU A 346 -16.90 -10.37 8.82
C GLU A 346 -15.90 -10.14 7.69
N TYR A 347 -16.01 -8.99 6.98
CA TYR A 347 -15.15 -8.68 5.82
C TYR A 347 -13.92 -7.85 6.16
N PHE A 348 -13.85 -7.29 7.36
CA PHE A 348 -12.76 -6.40 7.75
C PHE A 348 -12.21 -6.78 9.13
N TYR A 349 -10.88 -6.82 9.27
CA TYR A 349 -10.30 -6.98 10.59
C TYR A 349 -10.07 -5.64 11.32
N ASP A 350 -10.17 -4.52 10.61
CA ASP A 350 -10.14 -3.15 11.14
C ASP A 350 -10.99 -2.21 10.28
N ASP A 351 -10.68 -0.93 10.29
CA ASP A 351 -11.40 0.14 9.59
C ASP A 351 -11.47 -0.07 8.06
N MET A 352 -10.51 -0.75 7.44
CA MET A 352 -10.36 -0.80 5.99
C MET A 352 -9.68 -2.06 5.45
N HIS A 353 -8.97 -2.80 6.28
CA HIS A 353 -8.22 -3.97 5.84
C HIS A 353 -9.09 -5.22 5.88
N LEU A 354 -8.94 -6.05 4.88
CA LEU A 354 -9.80 -7.21 4.67
C LEU A 354 -9.42 -8.37 5.59
N SER A 355 -10.44 -9.04 6.14
CA SER A 355 -10.31 -10.38 6.68
C SER A 355 -10.16 -11.39 5.54
N GLU A 356 -9.90 -12.66 5.86
CA GLU A 356 -9.92 -13.74 4.86
C GLU A 356 -11.25 -13.83 4.11
N ALA A 357 -12.38 -13.67 4.80
CA ALA A 357 -13.70 -13.66 4.19
C ALA A 357 -13.88 -12.46 3.24
N GLY A 358 -13.38 -11.28 3.67
CA GLY A 358 -13.37 -10.08 2.84
C GLY A 358 -12.50 -10.24 1.59
N ALA A 359 -11.30 -10.80 1.74
CA ALA A 359 -10.39 -11.06 0.63
C ALA A 359 -10.98 -12.04 -0.40
N ARG A 360 -11.61 -13.13 0.07
CA ARG A 360 -12.34 -14.08 -0.81
C ARG A 360 -13.47 -13.37 -1.57
N ARG A 361 -14.28 -12.56 -0.86
CA ARG A 361 -15.38 -11.84 -1.50
C ARG A 361 -14.93 -10.83 -2.53
N VAL A 362 -13.88 -10.05 -2.23
CA VAL A 362 -13.28 -9.12 -3.19
C VAL A 362 -12.74 -9.86 -4.40
N ALA A 363 -12.06 -10.99 -4.20
CA ALA A 363 -11.53 -11.78 -5.29
C ALA A 363 -12.62 -12.30 -6.24
N GLU A 364 -13.73 -12.83 -5.71
CA GLU A 364 -14.89 -13.27 -6.51
C GLU A 364 -15.42 -12.15 -7.41
N LEU A 365 -15.60 -10.96 -6.84
CA LEU A 365 -16.09 -9.78 -7.56
C LEU A 365 -15.10 -9.34 -8.64
N VAL A 366 -13.82 -9.25 -8.29
CA VAL A 366 -12.78 -8.79 -9.23
C VAL A 366 -12.56 -9.79 -10.37
N VAL A 367 -12.61 -11.10 -10.09
CA VAL A 367 -12.58 -12.14 -11.15
C VAL A 367 -13.72 -11.93 -12.13
N ALA A 368 -14.96 -11.81 -11.65
CA ALA A 368 -16.13 -11.58 -12.52
C ALA A 368 -15.93 -10.31 -13.38
N TRP A 369 -15.49 -9.22 -12.79
CA TRP A 369 -15.29 -7.96 -13.50
C TRP A 369 -14.13 -8.00 -14.50
N ILE A 370 -13.04 -8.71 -14.21
CA ILE A 370 -11.94 -8.88 -15.18
C ILE A 370 -12.42 -9.68 -16.39
N LEU A 371 -13.25 -10.72 -16.18
CA LEU A 371 -13.82 -11.52 -17.26
C LEU A 371 -14.74 -10.70 -18.16
N GLU A 372 -15.48 -9.72 -17.60
CA GLU A 372 -16.33 -8.81 -18.37
C GLU A 372 -15.53 -7.79 -19.18
N VAL A 373 -14.46 -7.20 -18.59
CA VAL A 373 -13.73 -6.07 -19.21
C VAL A 373 -12.57 -6.54 -20.11
N SER A 374 -12.11 -7.76 -19.96
CA SER A 374 -11.01 -8.35 -20.71
C SER A 374 -11.36 -9.79 -21.13
N PRO A 375 -12.36 -9.96 -21.99
CA PRO A 375 -12.71 -11.29 -22.48
C PRO A 375 -11.50 -11.92 -23.19
N PRO A 376 -11.42 -13.25 -23.25
CA PRO A 376 -10.37 -13.95 -23.98
C PRO A 376 -10.36 -13.47 -25.42
N ARG A 377 -9.18 -13.21 -25.96
CA ARG A 377 -9.04 -12.98 -27.41
C ARG A 377 -9.37 -14.30 -28.12
N PRO A 378 -10.16 -14.26 -29.19
CA PRO A 378 -10.54 -15.42 -29.94
C PRO A 378 -9.33 -16.18 -30.51
#